data_a8ff1f3e695eb6ecfe8edf08c698e173
#
_entry.id   a8ff1f3e695eb6ecfe8edf08c698e173
#
_cell.length_a   1.000
_cell.length_b   1.000
_cell.length_c   1.000
_cell.angle_alpha   90.00
_cell.angle_beta   90.00
_cell.angle_gamma   90.00
#
_symmetry.space_group_name_H-M   'P 1'
#
loop_
_entity.id
_entity.type
_entity.pdbx_description
1 polymer ?
#
loop_
_entity_poly.entity_id
_entity_poly.type
_entity_poly.pdbx_seq_one_letter_code
_entity_poly.pdbx_strand_id
1 'polypeptide(L)'
;MPSEFEEAADGYRSKSEMAQTAKDHIENTVATGMRKVLRGQAAETTQKQLRALAENFLYIQTECGVISTALNGFAFDMAAAKRKLDAAIEDARADGCTVNPDGSVTYPAGKKPGDEKITDGGTVAGSAGGSQTSDALERQAANIHPNPNYGKAMAYANRIADALKEATDADAKWAPKIRALKADDDLTVSARDWTDVTSDTSGVRKAADPYLDTIKGPPKSDWPQDNARWWNGLSEEERAAYVFMNPASVGALDGLPADVRDDANRTVLAEERGAQQAKVDAWLKKEPEHYKPYISPITGREVKGAMVPTEEWKEWNEKKEQLENGLKGMDAIQSRFDTYTSENKRPYLLGFDDNNLGHAIVSIGNPDTADNVVTYVPGTFAKLESIDGDIRRAELLQDQAERTDPSRSTASIVWLGYDAPQSIMTDATETKWADEAQEPLSNFVHGIQEANGGEVKQTLLGHSYGSLVAGQTLRDNLDLPVDNAIMVGSPGVGVDHAKDLNIPADHVWAATAKNDLINLAPPPAGPLAPLNPEAYMELFDDHSIVHGTDPVSDEFGGRVFDVPDGKLPGAGWEMMPAHSQYWEEKPLRSLANIVTGGQP
;
A
#
# COMPACT_ATOMS: atom_id res chain seq x y z
N MET A 1 -34.84 -11.40 2.54
CA MET A 1 -35.05 -9.92 2.79
C MET A 1 -33.68 -9.23 2.67
N PRO A 2 -33.57 -7.95 2.24
CA PRO A 2 -32.24 -7.28 2.20
C PRO A 2 -31.48 -7.39 3.51
N SER A 3 -32.16 -7.21 4.66
CA SER A 3 -31.57 -7.36 6.00
C SER A 3 -30.97 -8.74 6.31
N GLU A 4 -31.37 -9.79 5.66
CA GLU A 4 -30.77 -11.13 5.84
C GLU A 4 -29.40 -11.22 5.16
N PHE A 5 -29.22 -10.45 4.08
CA PHE A 5 -27.91 -10.33 3.42
C PHE A 5 -26.95 -9.41 4.17
N GLU A 6 -27.47 -8.32 4.78
CA GLU A 6 -26.71 -7.45 5.69
C GLU A 6 -26.23 -8.25 6.92
N GLU A 7 -27.10 -9.05 7.54
CA GLU A 7 -26.72 -9.94 8.66
C GLU A 7 -25.67 -10.99 8.23
N ALA A 8 -25.79 -11.52 7.03
CA ALA A 8 -24.78 -12.42 6.49
C ALA A 8 -23.45 -11.69 6.23
N ALA A 9 -23.47 -10.46 5.72
CA ALA A 9 -22.30 -9.62 5.53
C ALA A 9 -21.56 -9.35 6.86
N ASP A 10 -22.29 -9.00 7.92
CA ASP A 10 -21.74 -8.85 9.28
C ASP A 10 -21.12 -10.15 9.79
N GLY A 11 -21.73 -11.29 9.49
CA GLY A 11 -21.18 -12.61 9.82
C GLY A 11 -19.83 -12.87 9.15
N TYR A 12 -19.67 -12.49 7.87
CA TYR A 12 -18.42 -12.63 7.16
C TYR A 12 -17.37 -11.60 7.63
N ARG A 13 -17.77 -10.35 7.92
CA ARG A 13 -16.88 -9.36 8.53
C ARG A 13 -16.32 -9.87 9.86
N SER A 14 -17.16 -10.43 10.73
CA SER A 14 -16.70 -11.04 11.97
C SER A 14 -15.74 -12.22 11.76
N LYS A 15 -15.89 -13.00 10.69
CA LYS A 15 -14.93 -14.06 10.34
C LYS A 15 -13.60 -13.50 9.84
N SER A 16 -13.63 -12.41 9.09
CA SER A 16 -12.44 -11.67 8.68
C SER A 16 -11.65 -11.16 9.90
N GLU A 17 -12.30 -10.54 10.88
CA GLU A 17 -11.71 -10.07 12.14
C GLU A 17 -11.14 -11.24 12.98
N MET A 18 -11.84 -12.37 13.02
CA MET A 18 -11.34 -13.58 13.68
C MET A 18 -10.07 -14.13 13.01
N ALA A 19 -10.02 -14.11 11.68
CA ALA A 19 -8.86 -14.56 10.91
C ALA A 19 -7.65 -13.63 11.16
N GLN A 20 -7.86 -12.32 11.18
CA GLN A 20 -6.85 -11.34 11.56
C GLN A 20 -6.32 -11.60 12.96
N THR A 21 -7.19 -11.74 13.94
CA THR A 21 -6.80 -12.05 15.34
C THR A 21 -6.00 -13.35 15.42
N ALA A 22 -6.37 -14.37 14.67
CA ALA A 22 -5.66 -15.64 14.63
C ALA A 22 -4.28 -15.51 13.97
N LYS A 23 -4.17 -14.77 12.87
CA LYS A 23 -2.89 -14.42 12.22
C LYS A 23 -1.96 -13.75 13.22
N ASP A 24 -2.43 -12.68 13.86
CA ASP A 24 -1.66 -11.89 14.82
C ASP A 24 -1.22 -12.74 16.03
N HIS A 25 -2.09 -13.60 16.54
CA HIS A 25 -1.72 -14.51 17.61
C HIS A 25 -0.62 -15.50 17.21
N ILE A 26 -0.68 -16.04 15.99
CA ILE A 26 0.36 -16.92 15.45
C ILE A 26 1.68 -16.17 15.34
N GLU A 27 1.69 -15.01 14.73
CA GLU A 27 2.89 -14.23 14.47
C GLU A 27 3.49 -13.67 15.77
N ASN A 28 2.67 -12.93 16.55
CA ASN A 28 3.13 -12.17 17.72
C ASN A 28 3.37 -13.03 18.95
N THR A 29 2.64 -14.13 19.12
CA THR A 29 2.72 -14.96 20.33
C THR A 29 3.39 -16.31 20.09
N VAL A 30 2.87 -17.11 19.17
CA VAL A 30 3.34 -18.49 18.98
C VAL A 30 4.71 -18.51 18.33
N ALA A 31 4.86 -17.89 17.16
CA ALA A 31 6.10 -17.91 16.38
C ALA A 31 7.22 -17.15 17.10
N THR A 32 6.95 -15.97 17.67
CA THR A 32 7.94 -15.22 18.47
C THR A 32 8.36 -15.96 19.72
N GLY A 33 7.43 -16.59 20.44
CA GLY A 33 7.72 -17.42 21.61
C GLY A 33 8.62 -18.60 21.26
N MET A 34 8.35 -19.27 20.17
CA MET A 34 9.20 -20.37 19.67
C MET A 34 10.60 -19.90 19.26
N ARG A 35 10.72 -18.77 18.55
CA ARG A 35 12.03 -18.21 18.14
C ARG A 35 12.93 -17.87 19.32
N LYS A 36 12.36 -17.52 20.48
CA LYS A 36 13.14 -17.26 21.70
C LYS A 36 13.82 -18.52 22.27
N VAL A 37 13.17 -19.67 22.19
CA VAL A 37 13.58 -20.87 22.94
C VAL A 37 14.03 -22.05 22.09
N LEU A 38 13.60 -22.15 20.84
CA LEU A 38 13.89 -23.29 19.97
C LEU A 38 14.94 -22.94 18.91
N ARG A 39 15.79 -23.93 18.58
CA ARG A 39 16.82 -23.84 17.55
C ARG A 39 16.92 -25.17 16.80
N GLY A 40 17.49 -25.13 15.59
CA GLY A 40 17.77 -26.30 14.75
C GLY A 40 16.64 -26.64 13.78
N GLN A 41 16.86 -27.66 12.96
CA GLN A 41 16.03 -28.01 11.81
C GLN A 41 14.54 -28.20 12.11
N ALA A 42 14.21 -28.82 13.26
CA ALA A 42 12.81 -28.99 13.66
C ALA A 42 12.14 -27.64 13.95
N ALA A 43 12.85 -26.70 14.60
CA ALA A 43 12.34 -25.35 14.84
C ALA A 43 12.12 -24.58 13.54
N GLU A 44 13.05 -24.67 12.60
CA GLU A 44 12.94 -24.03 11.27
C GLU A 44 11.74 -24.59 10.48
N THR A 45 11.56 -25.91 10.49
CA THR A 45 10.39 -26.54 9.85
C THR A 45 9.08 -26.07 10.47
N THR A 46 9.00 -25.98 11.79
CA THR A 46 7.80 -25.52 12.49
C THR A 46 7.54 -24.01 12.21
N GLN A 47 8.58 -23.17 12.19
CA GLN A 47 8.45 -21.77 11.81
C GLN A 47 7.89 -21.62 10.39
N LYS A 48 8.36 -22.45 9.46
CA LYS A 48 7.82 -22.47 8.09
C LYS A 48 6.34 -22.85 8.04
N GLN A 49 5.91 -23.80 8.87
CA GLN A 49 4.50 -24.18 8.96
C GLN A 49 3.63 -23.09 9.59
N LEU A 50 4.13 -22.40 10.64
CA LEU A 50 3.42 -21.28 11.27
C LEU A 50 3.28 -20.11 10.29
N ARG A 51 4.29 -19.84 9.48
CA ARG A 51 4.23 -18.83 8.41
C ARG A 51 3.14 -19.16 7.40
N ALA A 52 3.14 -20.39 6.85
CA ALA A 52 2.10 -20.82 5.92
C ALA A 52 0.69 -20.72 6.54
N LEU A 53 0.56 -21.00 7.84
CA LEU A 53 -0.71 -20.87 8.55
C LEU A 53 -1.12 -19.39 8.72
N ALA A 54 -0.19 -18.49 9.01
CA ALA A 54 -0.47 -17.06 9.07
C ALA A 54 -0.89 -16.50 7.70
N GLU A 55 -0.22 -16.94 6.63
CA GLU A 55 -0.59 -16.60 5.25
C GLU A 55 -2.00 -17.11 4.89
N ASN A 56 -2.37 -18.32 5.32
CA ASN A 56 -3.75 -18.83 5.15
C ASN A 56 -4.76 -17.94 5.89
N PHE A 57 -4.44 -17.45 7.09
CA PHE A 57 -5.34 -16.56 7.81
C PHE A 57 -5.45 -15.17 7.15
N LEU A 58 -4.37 -14.64 6.58
CA LEU A 58 -4.43 -13.40 5.78
C LEU A 58 -5.34 -13.57 4.56
N TYR A 59 -5.22 -14.70 3.86
CA TYR A 59 -6.09 -15.04 2.74
C TYR A 59 -7.56 -15.13 3.17
N ILE A 60 -7.87 -15.85 4.25
CA ILE A 60 -9.24 -15.96 4.80
C ILE A 60 -9.78 -14.58 5.23
N GLN A 61 -8.95 -13.76 5.86
CA GLN A 61 -9.29 -12.39 6.24
C GLN A 61 -9.75 -11.59 5.03
N THR A 62 -8.95 -11.61 3.95
CA THR A 62 -9.21 -10.88 2.71
C THR A 62 -10.47 -11.39 2.02
N GLU A 63 -10.59 -12.70 1.80
CA GLU A 63 -11.76 -13.31 1.14
C GLU A 63 -13.06 -13.04 1.91
N CYS A 64 -13.06 -13.20 3.23
CA CYS A 64 -14.23 -12.91 4.05
C CYS A 64 -14.62 -11.42 4.00
N GLY A 65 -13.65 -10.52 3.94
CA GLY A 65 -13.90 -9.08 3.77
C GLY A 65 -14.50 -8.74 2.40
N VAL A 66 -14.00 -9.37 1.35
CA VAL A 66 -14.55 -9.23 -0.02
C VAL A 66 -15.98 -9.76 -0.09
N ILE A 67 -16.26 -10.94 0.51
CA ILE A 67 -17.61 -11.51 0.59
C ILE A 67 -18.56 -10.58 1.35
N SER A 68 -18.13 -10.02 2.49
CA SER A 68 -18.91 -9.08 3.27
C SER A 68 -19.33 -7.87 2.42
N THR A 69 -18.40 -7.27 1.71
CA THR A 69 -18.67 -6.12 0.81
C THR A 69 -19.58 -6.52 -0.35
N ALA A 70 -19.43 -7.72 -0.91
CA ALA A 70 -20.29 -8.22 -1.98
C ALA A 70 -21.73 -8.40 -1.50
N LEU A 71 -21.92 -8.92 -0.29
CA LEU A 71 -23.25 -9.11 0.30
C LEU A 71 -23.93 -7.77 0.64
N ASN A 72 -23.19 -6.79 1.15
CA ASN A 72 -23.69 -5.43 1.39
C ASN A 72 -24.11 -4.75 0.08
N GLY A 73 -23.29 -4.85 -0.99
CA GLY A 73 -23.64 -4.36 -2.31
C GLY A 73 -24.90 -5.04 -2.89
N PHE A 74 -25.04 -6.35 -2.68
CA PHE A 74 -26.24 -7.07 -3.08
C PHE A 74 -27.47 -6.63 -2.26
N ALA A 75 -27.34 -6.50 -0.94
CA ALA A 75 -28.40 -6.01 -0.07
C ALA A 75 -28.86 -4.60 -0.47
N PHE A 76 -27.91 -3.73 -0.83
CA PHE A 76 -28.17 -2.38 -1.32
C PHE A 76 -29.03 -2.38 -2.60
N ASP A 77 -28.67 -3.18 -3.61
CA ASP A 77 -29.43 -3.32 -4.86
C ASP A 77 -30.83 -3.89 -4.59
N MET A 78 -30.92 -4.94 -3.77
CA MET A 78 -32.19 -5.56 -3.39
C MET A 78 -33.09 -4.61 -2.58
N ALA A 79 -32.51 -3.79 -1.70
CA ALA A 79 -33.26 -2.78 -0.95
C ALA A 79 -33.82 -1.68 -1.88
N ALA A 80 -33.07 -1.30 -2.91
CA ALA A 80 -33.54 -0.35 -3.92
C ALA A 80 -34.74 -0.91 -4.71
N ALA A 81 -34.65 -2.14 -5.19
CA ALA A 81 -35.76 -2.83 -5.87
C ALA A 81 -36.98 -2.99 -4.95
N LYS A 82 -36.74 -3.38 -3.69
CA LYS A 82 -37.83 -3.52 -2.70
C LYS A 82 -38.54 -2.20 -2.42
N ARG A 83 -37.82 -1.09 -2.24
CA ARG A 83 -38.45 0.23 -2.05
C ARG A 83 -39.39 0.61 -3.20
N LYS A 84 -38.97 0.34 -4.45
CA LYS A 84 -39.80 0.59 -5.65
C LYS A 84 -41.04 -0.30 -5.69
N LEU A 85 -40.88 -1.58 -5.32
CA LEU A 85 -41.97 -2.53 -5.23
C LEU A 85 -43.01 -2.10 -4.17
N ASP A 86 -42.56 -1.81 -2.96
CA ASP A 86 -43.42 -1.40 -1.84
C ASP A 86 -44.19 -0.13 -2.20
N ALA A 87 -43.53 0.88 -2.78
CA ALA A 87 -44.16 2.11 -3.21
C ALA A 87 -45.25 1.87 -4.30
N ALA A 88 -44.96 0.98 -5.27
CA ALA A 88 -45.96 0.64 -6.30
C ALA A 88 -47.16 -0.09 -5.72
N ILE A 89 -46.96 -0.97 -4.72
CA ILE A 89 -48.04 -1.67 -4.01
C ILE A 89 -48.89 -0.70 -3.17
N GLU A 90 -48.25 0.22 -2.45
CA GLU A 90 -48.94 1.22 -1.63
C GLU A 90 -49.82 2.16 -2.49
N ASP A 91 -49.25 2.68 -3.60
CA ASP A 91 -49.98 3.54 -4.53
C ASP A 91 -51.15 2.81 -5.19
N ALA A 92 -51.00 1.54 -5.57
CA ALA A 92 -52.06 0.73 -6.12
C ALA A 92 -53.21 0.54 -5.12
N ARG A 93 -52.89 0.27 -3.85
CA ARG A 93 -53.86 0.12 -2.77
C ARG A 93 -54.57 1.43 -2.46
N ALA A 94 -53.86 2.55 -2.45
CA ALA A 94 -54.45 3.86 -2.22
C ALA A 94 -55.49 4.22 -3.29
N ASP A 95 -55.29 3.78 -4.53
CA ASP A 95 -56.24 3.94 -5.64
C ASP A 95 -57.35 2.83 -5.68
N GLY A 96 -57.46 2.00 -4.66
CA GLY A 96 -58.46 0.94 -4.54
C GLY A 96 -58.20 -0.30 -5.40
N CYS A 97 -57.00 -0.48 -5.89
CA CYS A 97 -56.54 -1.68 -6.60
C CYS A 97 -56.05 -2.76 -5.62
N THR A 98 -56.13 -4.02 -6.03
CA THR A 98 -55.55 -5.16 -5.30
C THR A 98 -54.36 -5.71 -6.07
N VAL A 99 -53.19 -5.77 -5.40
CA VAL A 99 -51.99 -6.43 -5.96
C VAL A 99 -52.05 -7.90 -5.61
N ASN A 100 -51.96 -8.76 -6.63
CA ASN A 100 -51.95 -10.21 -6.49
C ASN A 100 -50.53 -10.78 -6.23
N PRO A 101 -50.43 -11.98 -5.70
CA PRO A 101 -49.12 -12.61 -5.42
C PRO A 101 -48.21 -12.80 -6.64
N ASP A 102 -48.78 -12.84 -7.84
CA ASP A 102 -48.07 -12.94 -9.12
C ASP A 102 -47.61 -11.58 -9.68
N GLY A 103 -47.85 -10.48 -8.95
CA GLY A 103 -47.51 -9.12 -9.38
C GLY A 103 -48.55 -8.46 -10.27
N SER A 104 -49.63 -9.16 -10.65
CA SER A 104 -50.75 -8.58 -11.39
C SER A 104 -51.59 -7.64 -10.51
N VAL A 105 -52.26 -6.68 -11.12
CA VAL A 105 -53.06 -5.68 -10.42
C VAL A 105 -54.52 -5.78 -10.82
N THR A 106 -55.40 -6.05 -9.85
CA THR A 106 -56.85 -6.07 -10.02
C THR A 106 -57.41 -4.70 -9.68
N TYR A 107 -58.11 -4.11 -10.62
CA TYR A 107 -58.75 -2.80 -10.47
C TYR A 107 -60.27 -2.91 -10.31
N PRO A 108 -60.92 -1.99 -9.53
CA PRO A 108 -62.35 -2.03 -9.28
C PRO A 108 -63.15 -1.57 -10.51
N ALA A 109 -64.46 -1.86 -10.47
CA ALA A 109 -65.41 -1.28 -11.40
C ALA A 109 -65.35 0.26 -11.34
N GLY A 110 -65.50 0.91 -12.51
CA GLY A 110 -65.34 2.36 -12.61
C GLY A 110 -66.23 2.97 -13.69
N LYS A 111 -66.37 4.30 -13.63
CA LYS A 111 -67.18 5.08 -14.56
C LYS A 111 -66.41 6.31 -15.01
N LYS A 112 -66.29 6.56 -16.33
CA LYS A 112 -65.72 7.81 -16.87
C LYS A 112 -66.68 8.98 -16.59
N PRO A 113 -66.13 10.18 -16.38
CA PRO A 113 -66.96 11.39 -16.31
C PRO A 113 -67.81 11.57 -17.57
N GLY A 114 -69.18 11.66 -17.41
CA GLY A 114 -70.12 11.81 -18.51
C GLY A 114 -70.76 10.51 -19.00
N ASP A 115 -70.27 9.32 -18.61
CA ASP A 115 -70.87 8.04 -18.98
C ASP A 115 -72.02 7.69 -18.01
N GLU A 116 -73.09 7.03 -18.50
CA GLU A 116 -74.15 6.54 -17.67
C GLU A 116 -73.90 5.14 -17.07
N LYS A 117 -73.02 4.34 -17.72
CA LYS A 117 -72.82 2.94 -17.36
C LYS A 117 -71.47 2.76 -16.56
N ILE A 118 -71.57 1.99 -15.47
CA ILE A 118 -70.41 1.49 -14.75
C ILE A 118 -69.81 0.32 -15.53
N THR A 119 -68.50 0.36 -15.77
CA THR A 119 -67.76 -0.73 -16.41
C THR A 119 -67.13 -1.63 -15.34
N ASP A 120 -67.20 -2.93 -15.52
CA ASP A 120 -66.68 -3.92 -14.57
C ASP A 120 -65.15 -3.73 -14.40
N GLY A 121 -64.66 -4.11 -13.22
CA GLY A 121 -63.25 -4.21 -12.92
C GLY A 121 -62.57 -5.34 -13.72
N GLY A 122 -61.25 -5.43 -13.61
CA GLY A 122 -60.48 -6.46 -14.26
C GLY A 122 -59.10 -6.61 -13.64
N THR A 123 -58.29 -7.49 -14.19
CA THR A 123 -56.89 -7.72 -13.75
C THR A 123 -55.95 -7.48 -14.93
N VAL A 124 -54.83 -6.83 -14.65
CA VAL A 124 -53.75 -6.55 -15.63
C VAL A 124 -52.41 -7.08 -15.11
N ALA A 125 -51.61 -7.58 -15.99
CA ALA A 125 -50.24 -7.95 -15.72
C ALA A 125 -49.28 -6.90 -16.31
N GLY A 126 -48.24 -6.54 -15.58
CA GLY A 126 -47.24 -5.60 -16.02
C GLY A 126 -46.21 -6.22 -16.95
N SER A 127 -45.53 -5.36 -17.70
CA SER A 127 -44.38 -5.70 -18.53
C SER A 127 -43.20 -4.87 -18.06
N ALA A 128 -42.06 -5.53 -17.82
CA ALA A 128 -40.84 -4.84 -17.44
C ALA A 128 -40.05 -4.36 -18.68
N GLY A 129 -39.38 -3.21 -18.55
CA GLY A 129 -38.47 -2.70 -19.58
C GLY A 129 -39.21 -2.17 -20.82
N GLY A 130 -40.34 -1.48 -20.65
CA GLY A 130 -41.09 -0.86 -21.72
C GLY A 130 -40.24 0.08 -22.58
N SER A 131 -40.48 0.05 -23.91
CA SER A 131 -39.91 1.04 -24.82
C SER A 131 -40.84 2.27 -24.93
N GLN A 132 -40.33 3.41 -25.39
CA GLN A 132 -41.15 4.59 -25.64
C GLN A 132 -42.37 4.28 -26.53
N THR A 133 -42.22 3.31 -27.45
CA THR A 133 -43.30 2.86 -28.34
C THR A 133 -44.32 2.02 -27.61
N SER A 134 -43.91 1.06 -26.75
CA SER A 134 -44.81 0.28 -25.91
C SER A 134 -45.59 1.16 -24.94
N ASP A 135 -44.90 2.11 -24.28
CA ASP A 135 -45.53 3.06 -23.35
C ASP A 135 -46.54 3.98 -24.05
N ALA A 136 -46.31 4.34 -25.29
CA ALA A 136 -47.24 5.13 -26.09
C ALA A 136 -48.50 4.31 -26.46
N LEU A 137 -48.31 3.04 -26.84
CA LEU A 137 -49.45 2.12 -27.14
C LEU A 137 -50.28 1.82 -25.89
N GLU A 138 -49.62 1.59 -24.74
CA GLU A 138 -50.31 1.37 -23.46
C GLU A 138 -51.10 2.61 -23.02
N ARG A 139 -50.52 3.82 -23.14
CA ARG A 139 -51.25 5.08 -22.90
C ARG A 139 -52.45 5.24 -23.83
N GLN A 140 -52.32 4.88 -25.10
CA GLN A 140 -53.41 4.90 -26.05
C GLN A 140 -54.49 3.89 -25.66
N ALA A 141 -54.13 2.65 -25.30
CA ALA A 141 -55.04 1.63 -24.82
C ALA A 141 -55.78 2.08 -23.57
N ALA A 142 -55.08 2.69 -22.60
CA ALA A 142 -55.66 3.25 -21.39
C ALA A 142 -56.69 4.35 -21.67
N ASN A 143 -56.44 5.21 -22.65
CA ASN A 143 -57.32 6.30 -23.03
C ASN A 143 -58.65 5.82 -23.63
N ILE A 144 -58.62 4.76 -24.46
CA ILE A 144 -59.80 4.18 -25.09
C ILE A 144 -60.50 3.14 -24.23
N HIS A 145 -59.87 2.58 -23.21
CA HIS A 145 -60.48 1.60 -22.31
C HIS A 145 -61.70 2.19 -21.57
N PRO A 146 -62.84 1.48 -21.50
CA PRO A 146 -64.07 2.02 -20.92
C PRO A 146 -63.96 2.23 -19.39
N ASN A 147 -63.19 1.44 -18.66
CA ASN A 147 -62.97 1.64 -17.24
C ASN A 147 -61.79 2.60 -17.00
N PRO A 148 -61.96 3.73 -16.27
CA PRO A 148 -60.90 4.70 -16.03
C PRO A 148 -59.77 4.17 -15.11
N ASN A 149 -60.04 3.11 -14.36
CA ASN A 149 -59.02 2.50 -13.46
C ASN A 149 -58.01 1.61 -14.20
N TYR A 150 -58.32 1.20 -15.45
CA TYR A 150 -57.43 0.35 -16.25
C TYR A 150 -56.04 0.94 -16.44
N GLY A 151 -55.92 2.20 -16.86
CA GLY A 151 -54.64 2.86 -17.12
C GLY A 151 -53.79 3.00 -15.87
N LYS A 152 -54.41 3.28 -14.70
CA LYS A 152 -53.70 3.32 -13.42
C LYS A 152 -53.18 1.93 -13.01
N ALA A 153 -54.04 0.91 -13.13
CA ALA A 153 -53.67 -0.47 -12.81
C ALA A 153 -52.52 -0.97 -13.68
N MET A 154 -52.52 -0.66 -14.99
CA MET A 154 -51.38 -0.95 -15.90
C MET A 154 -50.08 -0.26 -15.43
N ALA A 155 -50.15 1.02 -15.09
CA ALA A 155 -48.99 1.74 -14.60
C ALA A 155 -48.41 1.12 -13.31
N TYR A 156 -49.26 0.69 -12.38
CA TYR A 156 -48.80 0.00 -11.16
C TYR A 156 -48.23 -1.39 -11.47
N ALA A 157 -48.91 -2.16 -12.35
CA ALA A 157 -48.41 -3.48 -12.76
C ALA A 157 -47.05 -3.40 -13.44
N ASN A 158 -46.82 -2.39 -14.28
CA ASN A 158 -45.50 -2.16 -14.93
C ASN A 158 -44.43 -1.78 -13.89
N ARG A 159 -44.73 -0.87 -12.95
CA ARG A 159 -43.81 -0.51 -11.85
C ARG A 159 -43.45 -1.73 -10.98
N ILE A 160 -44.38 -2.62 -10.73
CA ILE A 160 -44.15 -3.88 -10.02
C ILE A 160 -43.27 -4.80 -10.85
N ALA A 161 -43.56 -4.96 -12.15
CA ALA A 161 -42.77 -5.77 -13.05
C ALA A 161 -41.31 -5.26 -13.18
N ASP A 162 -41.13 -3.93 -13.27
CA ASP A 162 -39.81 -3.30 -13.30
C ASP A 162 -39.03 -3.54 -12.00
N ALA A 163 -39.66 -3.39 -10.83
CA ALA A 163 -39.02 -3.66 -9.55
C ALA A 163 -38.63 -5.14 -9.38
N LEU A 164 -39.44 -6.08 -9.83
CA LEU A 164 -39.13 -7.50 -9.82
C LEU A 164 -37.97 -7.85 -10.80
N LYS A 165 -37.97 -7.17 -11.96
CA LYS A 165 -36.85 -7.30 -12.91
C LYS A 165 -35.54 -6.78 -12.30
N GLU A 166 -35.55 -5.63 -11.65
CA GLU A 166 -34.37 -5.09 -10.97
C GLU A 166 -33.83 -6.05 -9.91
N ALA A 167 -34.70 -6.68 -9.12
CA ALA A 167 -34.30 -7.70 -8.15
C ALA A 167 -33.66 -8.94 -8.84
N THR A 168 -34.22 -9.37 -9.98
CA THR A 168 -33.68 -10.48 -10.76
C THR A 168 -32.33 -10.13 -11.40
N ASP A 169 -32.21 -8.90 -11.92
CA ASP A 169 -30.97 -8.39 -12.49
C ASP A 169 -29.87 -8.28 -11.40
N ALA A 170 -30.23 -7.86 -10.18
CA ALA A 170 -29.32 -7.86 -9.03
C ALA A 170 -28.83 -9.27 -8.69
N ASP A 171 -29.71 -10.27 -8.62
CA ASP A 171 -29.31 -11.67 -8.40
C ASP A 171 -28.36 -12.16 -9.50
N ALA A 172 -28.71 -11.92 -10.77
CA ALA A 172 -27.87 -12.30 -11.91
C ALA A 172 -26.51 -11.59 -11.91
N LYS A 173 -26.42 -10.35 -11.42
CA LYS A 173 -25.19 -9.58 -11.26
C LYS A 173 -24.29 -10.16 -10.16
N TRP A 174 -24.86 -10.50 -9.01
CA TRP A 174 -24.13 -10.83 -7.79
C TRP A 174 -23.83 -12.33 -7.61
N ALA A 175 -24.76 -13.22 -7.97
CA ALA A 175 -24.60 -14.65 -7.75
C ALA A 175 -23.32 -15.27 -8.36
N PRO A 176 -22.88 -14.91 -9.59
CA PRO A 176 -21.61 -15.41 -10.12
C PRO A 176 -20.39 -14.94 -9.32
N LYS A 177 -20.40 -13.68 -8.86
CA LYS A 177 -19.29 -13.08 -8.12
C LYS A 177 -19.14 -13.70 -6.74
N ILE A 178 -20.25 -13.83 -6.01
CA ILE A 178 -20.25 -14.48 -4.68
C ILE A 178 -19.85 -15.97 -4.79
N ARG A 179 -20.19 -16.66 -5.88
CA ARG A 179 -19.75 -18.03 -6.10
C ARG A 179 -18.27 -18.16 -6.46
N ALA A 180 -17.70 -17.16 -7.11
CA ALA A 180 -16.28 -17.09 -7.44
C ALA A 180 -15.40 -16.99 -6.17
N LEU A 181 -15.89 -16.30 -5.13
CA LEU A 181 -15.22 -16.16 -3.84
C LEU A 181 -15.19 -17.45 -2.99
N LYS A 182 -15.42 -18.60 -3.60
CA LYS A 182 -15.30 -19.88 -2.91
C LYS A 182 -13.83 -20.30 -2.87
N ALA A 183 -13.25 -20.34 -1.67
CA ALA A 183 -11.90 -20.85 -1.45
C ALA A 183 -11.75 -22.31 -1.98
N ASP A 184 -10.56 -22.64 -2.46
CA ASP A 184 -10.19 -24.00 -2.85
C ASP A 184 -10.27 -24.97 -1.66
N ASP A 185 -10.44 -26.26 -1.95
CA ASP A 185 -10.63 -27.28 -0.91
C ASP A 185 -9.32 -27.67 -0.19
N ASP A 186 -8.17 -27.13 -0.60
CA ASP A 186 -6.90 -27.33 0.10
C ASP A 186 -6.65 -26.21 1.15
N LEU A 187 -5.72 -26.47 2.06
CA LEU A 187 -5.36 -25.54 3.14
C LEU A 187 -4.04 -24.81 2.84
N THR A 188 -3.68 -24.70 1.57
CA THR A 188 -2.41 -24.11 1.15
C THR A 188 -2.66 -22.93 0.23
N VAL A 189 -2.28 -21.74 0.66
CA VAL A 189 -2.36 -20.54 -0.20
C VAL A 189 -1.18 -20.50 -1.17
N SER A 190 -1.47 -20.38 -2.43
CA SER A 190 -0.52 -20.31 -3.53
C SER A 190 -0.49 -18.93 -4.20
N ALA A 191 0.52 -18.70 -5.06
CA ALA A 191 0.57 -17.50 -5.90
C ALA A 191 -0.68 -17.34 -6.80
N ARG A 192 -1.31 -18.46 -7.19
CA ARG A 192 -2.53 -18.44 -8.00
C ARG A 192 -3.73 -17.93 -7.19
N ASP A 193 -3.83 -18.33 -5.92
CA ASP A 193 -4.93 -17.91 -5.06
C ASP A 193 -4.89 -16.39 -4.85
N TRP A 194 -3.71 -15.79 -4.64
CA TRP A 194 -3.55 -14.34 -4.58
C TRP A 194 -3.90 -13.63 -5.89
N THR A 195 -3.59 -14.23 -7.05
CA THR A 195 -4.01 -13.69 -8.35
C THR A 195 -5.53 -13.75 -8.52
N ASP A 196 -6.17 -14.78 -7.99
CA ASP A 196 -7.64 -14.95 -8.01
C ASP A 196 -8.30 -13.90 -7.09
N VAL A 197 -7.79 -13.70 -5.87
CA VAL A 197 -8.23 -12.63 -4.95
C VAL A 197 -8.25 -11.26 -5.64
N THR A 198 -7.16 -10.89 -6.32
CA THR A 198 -7.07 -9.61 -7.04
C THR A 198 -8.17 -9.47 -8.11
N SER A 199 -8.40 -10.55 -8.86
CA SER A 199 -9.44 -10.61 -9.90
C SER A 199 -10.84 -10.46 -9.30
N ASP A 200 -11.11 -11.21 -8.23
CA ASP A 200 -12.40 -11.25 -7.56
C ASP A 200 -12.71 -9.94 -6.84
N THR A 201 -11.74 -9.37 -6.13
CA THR A 201 -11.85 -8.04 -5.52
C THR A 201 -12.18 -6.97 -6.55
N SER A 202 -11.49 -6.97 -7.71
CA SER A 202 -11.79 -6.06 -8.81
C SER A 202 -13.21 -6.26 -9.36
N GLY A 203 -13.63 -7.51 -9.49
CA GLY A 203 -14.98 -7.88 -9.95
C GLY A 203 -16.09 -7.43 -8.98
N VAL A 204 -15.87 -7.62 -7.68
CA VAL A 204 -16.78 -7.19 -6.60
C VAL A 204 -16.82 -5.68 -6.52
N ARG A 205 -15.67 -4.99 -6.47
CA ARG A 205 -15.58 -3.52 -6.41
C ARG A 205 -16.38 -2.87 -7.52
N LYS A 206 -16.16 -3.30 -8.79
CA LYS A 206 -16.92 -2.78 -9.93
C LYS A 206 -18.44 -3.03 -9.83
N ALA A 207 -18.85 -4.13 -9.23
CA ALA A 207 -20.26 -4.41 -9.01
C ALA A 207 -20.85 -3.61 -7.84
N ALA A 208 -20.02 -3.34 -6.82
CA ALA A 208 -20.41 -2.61 -5.62
C ALA A 208 -20.32 -1.09 -5.77
N ASP A 209 -19.85 -0.53 -6.90
CA ASP A 209 -19.70 0.91 -7.10
C ASP A 209 -20.90 1.72 -6.57
N PRO A 210 -22.19 1.38 -6.87
CA PRO A 210 -23.32 2.16 -6.37
C PRO A 210 -23.47 2.13 -4.85
N TYR A 211 -23.05 1.06 -4.19
CA TYR A 211 -23.00 0.96 -2.73
C TYR A 211 -21.81 1.75 -2.18
N LEU A 212 -20.63 1.56 -2.75
CA LEU A 212 -19.39 2.23 -2.32
C LEU A 212 -19.49 3.75 -2.49
N ASP A 213 -20.18 4.24 -3.51
CA ASP A 213 -20.46 5.66 -3.73
C ASP A 213 -21.31 6.29 -2.61
N THR A 214 -22.01 5.49 -1.79
CA THR A 214 -22.73 6.00 -0.62
C THR A 214 -21.81 6.23 0.58
N ILE A 215 -20.63 5.62 0.59
CA ILE A 215 -19.63 5.79 1.62
C ILE A 215 -18.81 7.04 1.30
N LYS A 216 -18.61 7.89 2.31
CA LYS A 216 -17.81 9.11 2.12
C LYS A 216 -16.38 8.76 1.76
N GLY A 217 -15.91 9.16 0.58
CA GLY A 217 -14.55 8.97 0.12
C GLY A 217 -13.50 9.75 0.92
N PRO A 218 -12.20 9.36 0.78
CA PRO A 218 -11.11 10.06 1.44
C PRO A 218 -11.04 11.53 0.98
N PRO A 219 -10.49 12.43 1.81
CA PRO A 219 -10.31 13.83 1.42
C PRO A 219 -9.38 13.95 0.21
N LYS A 220 -9.52 15.06 -0.53
CA LYS A 220 -8.65 15.36 -1.68
C LYS A 220 -7.38 16.11 -1.28
N SER A 221 -7.27 16.47 -0.01
CA SER A 221 -6.20 17.33 0.49
C SER A 221 -4.88 16.59 0.75
N ASP A 222 -4.87 15.26 0.73
CA ASP A 222 -3.76 14.38 1.13
C ASP A 222 -3.15 14.73 2.52
N TRP A 223 -3.76 15.67 3.26
CA TRP A 223 -3.29 16.14 4.55
C TRP A 223 -3.59 15.12 5.66
N PRO A 224 -2.60 14.67 6.44
CA PRO A 224 -2.76 13.58 7.40
C PRO A 224 -3.89 13.76 8.43
N GLN A 225 -4.09 14.99 8.94
CA GLN A 225 -5.18 15.29 9.88
C GLN A 225 -6.57 15.14 9.23
N ASP A 226 -6.69 15.44 7.94
CA ASP A 226 -7.94 15.26 7.21
C ASP A 226 -8.21 13.77 6.97
N ASN A 227 -7.17 13.00 6.66
CA ASN A 227 -7.23 11.54 6.52
C ASN A 227 -7.66 10.88 7.84
N ALA A 228 -7.02 11.23 8.95
CA ALA A 228 -7.38 10.72 10.28
C ALA A 228 -8.83 11.07 10.66
N ARG A 229 -9.24 12.30 10.42
CA ARG A 229 -10.61 12.75 10.69
C ARG A 229 -11.65 12.04 9.84
N TRP A 230 -11.35 11.83 8.56
CA TRP A 230 -12.20 11.05 7.66
C TRP A 230 -12.33 9.61 8.15
N TRP A 231 -11.21 8.94 8.41
CA TRP A 231 -11.17 7.56 8.89
C TRP A 231 -11.95 7.37 10.19
N ASN A 232 -11.77 8.27 11.15
CA ASN A 232 -12.47 8.23 12.43
C ASN A 232 -13.98 8.50 12.30
N GLY A 233 -14.40 9.16 11.23
CA GLY A 233 -15.82 9.41 10.92
C GLY A 233 -16.56 8.26 10.26
N LEU A 234 -15.84 7.22 9.78
CA LEU A 234 -16.44 6.04 9.16
C LEU A 234 -16.92 5.03 10.21
N SER A 235 -18.02 4.32 9.91
CA SER A 235 -18.43 3.14 10.67
C SER A 235 -17.45 1.97 10.47
N GLU A 236 -17.52 0.94 11.30
CA GLU A 236 -16.72 -0.28 11.15
C GLU A 236 -16.95 -0.99 9.80
N GLU A 237 -18.20 -1.04 9.35
CA GLU A 237 -18.59 -1.57 8.04
C GLU A 237 -17.95 -0.78 6.90
N GLU A 238 -18.03 0.56 6.95
CA GLU A 238 -17.45 1.43 5.94
C GLU A 238 -15.91 1.31 5.89
N ARG A 239 -15.24 1.26 7.05
CA ARG A 239 -13.79 1.02 7.13
C ARG A 239 -13.41 -0.31 6.52
N ALA A 240 -14.13 -1.39 6.87
CA ALA A 240 -13.89 -2.71 6.31
C ALA A 240 -14.07 -2.72 4.78
N ALA A 241 -15.13 -2.10 4.26
CA ALA A 241 -15.34 -1.98 2.82
C ALA A 241 -14.18 -1.24 2.12
N TYR A 242 -13.64 -0.18 2.73
CA TYR A 242 -12.48 0.53 2.17
C TYR A 242 -11.21 -0.32 2.20
N VAL A 243 -10.89 -0.95 3.33
CA VAL A 243 -9.67 -1.79 3.47
C VAL A 243 -9.66 -2.91 2.43
N PHE A 244 -10.78 -3.62 2.25
CA PHE A 244 -10.82 -4.76 1.32
C PHE A 244 -11.00 -4.36 -0.15
N MET A 245 -11.69 -3.25 -0.44
CA MET A 245 -11.90 -2.82 -1.82
C MET A 245 -10.78 -1.94 -2.37
N ASN A 246 -10.05 -1.22 -1.51
CA ASN A 246 -9.02 -0.28 -1.91
C ASN A 246 -7.79 -0.37 -1.00
N PRO A 247 -7.19 -1.56 -0.78
CA PRO A 247 -6.10 -1.73 0.18
C PRO A 247 -4.89 -0.83 -0.13
N ALA A 248 -4.48 -0.72 -1.39
CA ALA A 248 -3.37 0.15 -1.79
C ALA A 248 -3.62 1.62 -1.44
N SER A 249 -4.86 2.11 -1.63
CA SER A 249 -5.23 3.49 -1.29
C SER A 249 -5.21 3.70 0.23
N VAL A 250 -5.78 2.78 1.00
CA VAL A 250 -5.81 2.87 2.48
C VAL A 250 -4.39 2.80 3.06
N GLY A 251 -3.58 1.87 2.56
CA GLY A 251 -2.20 1.69 3.00
C GLY A 251 -1.29 2.89 2.75
N ALA A 252 -1.61 3.69 1.72
CA ALA A 252 -0.86 4.90 1.35
C ALA A 252 -1.27 6.16 2.14
N LEU A 253 -2.43 6.15 2.85
CA LEU A 253 -2.93 7.34 3.55
C LEU A 253 -2.16 7.59 4.84
N ASP A 254 -1.36 8.65 4.87
CA ASP A 254 -0.69 9.13 6.07
C ASP A 254 -1.71 9.65 7.10
N GLY A 255 -1.42 9.44 8.39
CA GLY A 255 -2.30 9.81 9.49
C GLY A 255 -3.31 8.72 9.92
N LEU A 256 -3.40 7.61 9.19
CA LEU A 256 -4.14 6.44 9.63
C LEU A 256 -3.31 5.61 10.62
N PRO A 257 -3.96 4.84 11.52
CA PRO A 257 -3.25 3.95 12.45
C PRO A 257 -2.31 2.97 11.73
N ALA A 258 -1.14 2.73 12.32
CA ALA A 258 -0.12 1.85 11.76
C ALA A 258 -0.63 0.42 11.50
N ASP A 259 -1.45 -0.12 12.40
CA ASP A 259 -2.06 -1.46 12.21
C ASP A 259 -2.98 -1.50 10.97
N VAL A 260 -3.74 -0.44 10.70
CA VAL A 260 -4.63 -0.34 9.52
C VAL A 260 -3.81 -0.29 8.24
N ARG A 261 -2.75 0.52 8.23
CA ARG A 261 -1.85 0.65 7.08
C ARG A 261 -1.08 -0.66 6.84
N ASP A 262 -0.61 -1.30 7.91
CA ASP A 262 0.09 -2.59 7.86
C ASP A 262 -0.79 -3.67 7.23
N ASP A 263 -2.01 -3.86 7.71
CA ASP A 263 -2.95 -4.86 7.18
C ASP A 263 -3.27 -4.63 5.70
N ALA A 264 -3.54 -3.38 5.33
CA ALA A 264 -3.82 -3.01 3.95
C ALA A 264 -2.61 -3.26 3.03
N ASN A 265 -1.41 -2.79 3.41
CA ASN A 265 -0.21 -2.95 2.61
C ASN A 265 0.29 -4.40 2.56
N ARG A 266 0.07 -5.20 3.60
CA ARG A 266 0.39 -6.64 3.58
C ARG A 266 -0.50 -7.40 2.60
N THR A 267 -1.76 -7.00 2.45
CA THR A 267 -2.63 -7.56 1.40
C THR A 267 -2.09 -7.21 0.01
N VAL A 268 -1.72 -5.93 -0.23
CA VAL A 268 -1.11 -5.51 -1.51
C VAL A 268 0.21 -6.26 -1.77
N LEU A 269 1.07 -6.37 -0.76
CA LEU A 269 2.33 -7.13 -0.86
C LEU A 269 2.09 -8.60 -1.25
N ALA A 270 1.09 -9.24 -0.66
CA ALA A 270 0.76 -10.64 -0.96
C ALA A 270 0.22 -10.80 -2.40
N GLU A 271 -0.63 -9.88 -2.84
CA GLU A 271 -1.17 -9.85 -4.21
C GLU A 271 -0.07 -9.64 -5.25
N GLU A 272 0.79 -8.62 -5.08
CA GLU A 272 1.87 -8.32 -6.02
C GLU A 272 2.94 -9.42 -6.03
N ARG A 273 3.28 -9.94 -4.86
CA ARG A 273 4.21 -11.07 -4.73
C ARG A 273 3.65 -12.32 -5.42
N GLY A 274 2.36 -12.61 -5.25
CA GLY A 274 1.66 -13.69 -5.94
C GLY A 274 1.67 -13.51 -7.46
N ALA A 275 1.35 -12.31 -7.95
CA ALA A 275 1.39 -11.97 -9.37
C ALA A 275 2.80 -12.11 -9.97
N GLN A 276 3.83 -11.65 -9.26
CA GLN A 276 5.22 -11.78 -9.71
C GLN A 276 5.71 -13.23 -9.69
N GLN A 277 5.38 -14.01 -8.65
CA GLN A 277 5.69 -15.45 -8.58
C GLN A 277 5.02 -16.22 -9.73
N ALA A 278 3.77 -15.90 -10.05
CA ALA A 278 3.08 -16.52 -11.19
C ALA A 278 3.80 -16.24 -12.53
N LYS A 279 4.37 -15.03 -12.70
CA LYS A 279 5.20 -14.71 -13.88
C LYS A 279 6.49 -15.56 -13.92
N VAL A 280 7.16 -15.72 -12.77
CA VAL A 280 8.36 -16.58 -12.64
C VAL A 280 8.00 -18.02 -12.99
N ASP A 281 6.95 -18.58 -12.40
CA ASP A 281 6.53 -19.97 -12.62
C ASP A 281 6.14 -20.24 -14.08
N ALA A 282 5.48 -19.27 -14.71
CA ALA A 282 5.13 -19.35 -16.13
C ALA A 282 6.38 -19.29 -17.04
N TRP A 283 7.42 -18.55 -16.63
CA TRP A 283 8.67 -18.43 -17.36
C TRP A 283 9.54 -19.68 -17.21
N LEU A 284 9.63 -20.26 -16.00
CA LEU A 284 10.38 -21.49 -15.74
C LEU A 284 9.91 -22.67 -16.61
N LYS A 285 8.64 -22.73 -16.94
CA LYS A 285 8.09 -23.76 -17.86
C LYS A 285 8.58 -23.65 -19.30
N LYS A 286 9.27 -22.56 -19.66
CA LYS A 286 9.76 -22.28 -21.01
C LYS A 286 11.28 -22.42 -21.11
N GLU A 287 11.92 -23.11 -20.15
CA GLU A 287 13.37 -23.30 -20.16
C GLU A 287 13.84 -24.00 -21.44
N PRO A 288 14.73 -23.39 -22.25
CA PRO A 288 15.27 -23.99 -23.45
C PRO A 288 16.44 -24.91 -23.14
N GLU A 289 16.94 -25.58 -24.17
CA GLU A 289 18.13 -26.44 -24.06
C GLU A 289 19.34 -25.62 -23.58
N HIS A 290 19.92 -26.04 -22.44
CA HIS A 290 20.95 -25.25 -21.74
C HIS A 290 22.28 -25.24 -22.51
N TYR A 291 22.73 -26.37 -23.02
CA TYR A 291 24.04 -26.49 -23.62
C TYR A 291 23.99 -27.00 -25.07
N LYS A 292 24.93 -26.50 -25.88
CA LYS A 292 25.22 -27.03 -27.23
C LYS A 292 26.69 -27.36 -27.36
N PRO A 293 27.09 -28.27 -28.27
CA PRO A 293 28.48 -28.58 -28.53
C PRO A 293 29.26 -27.32 -28.91
N TYR A 294 30.45 -27.17 -28.34
CA TYR A 294 31.35 -26.07 -28.69
C TYR A 294 32.01 -26.33 -30.05
N ILE A 295 31.76 -25.43 -30.98
CA ILE A 295 32.41 -25.40 -32.31
C ILE A 295 33.57 -24.40 -32.24
N SER A 296 34.82 -24.91 -32.47
CA SER A 296 35.98 -24.05 -32.48
C SER A 296 35.90 -23.01 -33.62
N PRO A 297 36.01 -21.71 -33.33
CA PRO A 297 35.96 -20.66 -34.35
C PRO A 297 37.16 -20.70 -35.31
N ILE A 298 38.27 -21.38 -34.91
CA ILE A 298 39.48 -21.52 -35.69
C ILE A 298 39.35 -22.65 -36.71
N THR A 299 38.80 -23.79 -36.30
CA THR A 299 38.76 -25.00 -37.12
C THR A 299 37.40 -25.29 -37.73
N GLY A 300 36.35 -24.63 -37.28
CA GLY A 300 34.94 -24.88 -37.65
C GLY A 300 34.42 -26.26 -37.25
N ARG A 301 35.13 -26.98 -36.35
CA ARG A 301 34.79 -28.34 -35.91
C ARG A 301 34.37 -28.38 -34.46
N GLU A 302 33.51 -29.32 -34.15
CA GLU A 302 33.11 -29.62 -32.78
C GLU A 302 34.32 -30.10 -31.97
N VAL A 303 34.48 -29.55 -30.77
CA VAL A 303 35.50 -29.97 -29.80
C VAL A 303 34.86 -31.01 -28.88
N LYS A 304 35.28 -32.26 -29.03
CA LYS A 304 34.69 -33.40 -28.33
C LYS A 304 34.67 -33.20 -26.81
N GLY A 305 33.49 -33.24 -26.23
CA GLY A 305 33.26 -33.09 -24.79
C GLY A 305 33.25 -31.65 -24.28
N ALA A 306 33.47 -30.64 -25.17
CA ALA A 306 33.29 -29.24 -24.80
C ALA A 306 31.86 -28.77 -25.10
N MET A 307 31.18 -28.20 -24.11
CA MET A 307 29.82 -27.69 -24.22
C MET A 307 29.80 -26.19 -23.87
N VAL A 308 28.95 -25.41 -24.52
CA VAL A 308 28.74 -24.01 -24.23
C VAL A 308 27.26 -23.74 -24.09
N PRO A 309 26.83 -22.78 -23.24
CA PRO A 309 25.45 -22.40 -23.15
C PRO A 309 24.91 -21.93 -24.53
N THR A 310 23.65 -22.27 -24.80
CA THR A 310 22.96 -21.75 -26.00
C THR A 310 22.65 -20.27 -25.81
N GLU A 311 22.49 -19.50 -26.91
CA GLU A 311 22.09 -18.09 -26.82
C GLU A 311 20.66 -17.98 -26.28
N GLU A 312 19.78 -18.90 -26.70
CA GLU A 312 18.40 -18.98 -26.22
C GLU A 312 18.34 -19.19 -24.71
N TRP A 313 19.25 -20.02 -24.14
CA TRP A 313 19.32 -20.20 -22.70
C TRP A 313 19.87 -18.96 -21.97
N LYS A 314 20.84 -18.25 -22.54
CA LYS A 314 21.36 -17.02 -21.93
C LYS A 314 20.27 -15.95 -21.84
N GLU A 315 19.56 -15.70 -22.95
CA GLU A 315 18.44 -14.76 -22.99
C GLU A 315 17.32 -15.15 -22.01
N TRP A 316 17.00 -16.45 -21.95
CA TRP A 316 16.04 -16.99 -21.00
C TRP A 316 16.50 -16.80 -19.56
N ASN A 317 17.78 -17.07 -19.25
CA ASN A 317 18.35 -16.91 -17.91
C ASN A 317 18.41 -15.44 -17.48
N GLU A 318 18.77 -14.53 -18.36
CA GLU A 318 18.73 -13.09 -18.08
C GLU A 318 17.30 -12.64 -17.73
N LYS A 319 16.33 -13.09 -18.50
CA LYS A 319 14.91 -12.79 -18.21
C LYS A 319 14.42 -13.44 -16.91
N LYS A 320 14.86 -14.68 -16.61
CA LYS A 320 14.60 -15.35 -15.35
C LYS A 320 15.14 -14.53 -14.17
N GLU A 321 16.40 -14.14 -14.22
CA GLU A 321 17.04 -13.32 -13.18
C GLU A 321 16.30 -11.98 -12.99
N GLN A 322 15.88 -11.33 -14.06
CA GLN A 322 15.10 -10.11 -13.99
C GLN A 322 13.75 -10.33 -13.28
N LEU A 323 13.05 -11.42 -13.58
CA LEU A 323 11.76 -11.75 -12.94
C LEU A 323 11.95 -12.13 -11.46
N GLU A 324 13.00 -12.88 -11.13
CA GLU A 324 13.34 -13.24 -9.74
C GLU A 324 13.79 -12.02 -8.92
N ASN A 325 14.48 -11.07 -9.54
CA ASN A 325 14.86 -9.81 -8.89
C ASN A 325 13.63 -9.00 -8.45
N GLY A 326 12.52 -9.04 -9.20
CA GLY A 326 11.27 -8.42 -8.80
C GLY A 326 10.67 -8.98 -7.51
N LEU A 327 11.05 -10.20 -7.09
CA LEU A 327 10.60 -10.78 -5.81
C LEU A 327 11.50 -10.39 -4.62
N LYS A 328 12.77 -10.05 -4.85
CA LYS A 328 13.76 -9.91 -3.77
C LYS A 328 13.35 -8.95 -2.67
N GLY A 329 12.88 -7.76 -3.02
CA GLY A 329 12.45 -6.77 -2.05
C GLY A 329 11.19 -7.20 -1.30
N MET A 330 10.22 -7.76 -2.00
CA MET A 330 8.99 -8.28 -1.41
C MET A 330 9.27 -9.44 -0.44
N ASP A 331 10.17 -10.37 -0.83
CA ASP A 331 10.60 -11.47 0.03
C ASP A 331 11.41 -10.97 1.24
N ALA A 332 12.21 -9.92 1.07
CA ALA A 332 12.93 -9.29 2.18
C ALA A 332 11.96 -8.68 3.20
N ILE A 333 10.94 -7.96 2.76
CA ILE A 333 9.88 -7.41 3.62
C ILE A 333 9.13 -8.54 4.31
N GLN A 334 8.65 -9.54 3.55
CA GLN A 334 7.95 -10.69 4.12
C GLN A 334 8.78 -11.42 5.16
N SER A 335 10.08 -11.59 4.92
CA SER A 335 11.02 -12.22 5.85
C SER A 335 11.05 -11.52 7.22
N ARG A 336 10.79 -10.22 7.31
CA ARG A 336 10.78 -9.51 8.59
C ARG A 336 9.56 -9.89 9.44
N PHE A 337 8.40 -10.03 8.83
CA PHE A 337 7.21 -10.56 9.52
C PHE A 337 7.43 -11.97 10.04
N ASP A 338 8.29 -12.72 9.35
CA ASP A 338 8.58 -14.12 9.68
C ASP A 338 9.68 -14.31 10.75
N THR A 339 10.45 -13.28 11.10
CA THR A 339 11.70 -13.46 11.87
C THR A 339 11.81 -12.64 13.15
N TYR A 340 10.97 -11.63 13.38
CA TYR A 340 11.03 -10.82 14.60
C TYR A 340 10.81 -11.64 15.89
N THR A 341 11.33 -11.16 17.03
CA THR A 341 11.45 -11.94 18.26
C THR A 341 10.72 -11.34 19.47
N SER A 342 10.17 -10.14 19.35
CA SER A 342 9.42 -9.45 20.41
C SER A 342 8.45 -8.44 19.80
N GLU A 343 7.45 -8.04 20.54
CA GLU A 343 6.44 -7.04 20.14
C GLU A 343 7.10 -5.72 19.74
N ASN A 344 8.06 -5.23 20.52
CA ASN A 344 8.79 -3.99 20.23
C ASN A 344 9.59 -4.04 18.91
N LYS A 345 9.77 -5.23 18.32
CA LYS A 345 10.46 -5.47 17.05
C LYS A 345 9.52 -5.95 15.96
N ARG A 346 8.22 -5.93 16.22
CA ARG A 346 7.23 -6.23 15.20
C ARG A 346 7.40 -5.26 14.04
N PRO A 347 7.58 -5.74 12.81
CA PRO A 347 7.58 -4.87 11.64
C PRO A 347 6.15 -4.43 11.30
N TYR A 348 6.03 -3.22 10.74
CA TYR A 348 4.81 -2.65 10.18
C TYR A 348 5.09 -2.14 8.78
N LEU A 349 4.27 -2.54 7.81
CA LEU A 349 4.37 -2.07 6.43
C LEU A 349 3.47 -0.85 6.25
N LEU A 350 4.04 0.35 6.39
CA LEU A 350 3.32 1.62 6.38
C LEU A 350 3.11 2.21 4.98
N GLY A 351 3.71 1.63 3.97
CA GLY A 351 3.55 1.99 2.57
C GLY A 351 4.18 0.93 1.69
N PHE A 352 3.54 0.63 0.56
CA PHE A 352 4.06 -0.32 -0.41
C PHE A 352 3.47 -0.09 -1.80
N ASP A 353 4.32 -0.02 -2.81
CA ASP A 353 3.95 -0.17 -4.22
C ASP A 353 5.14 -0.71 -5.04
N ASP A 354 4.87 -1.29 -6.20
CA ASP A 354 5.87 -1.84 -7.12
C ASP A 354 6.11 -0.95 -8.36
N ASN A 355 5.66 0.32 -8.32
CA ASN A 355 5.84 1.26 -9.42
C ASN A 355 7.31 1.69 -9.55
N ASN A 356 7.78 1.91 -10.78
CA ASN A 356 9.14 2.37 -11.10
C ASN A 356 10.24 1.53 -10.45
N LEU A 357 10.92 2.09 -9.43
CA LEU A 357 11.94 1.38 -8.64
C LEU A 357 11.35 0.59 -7.46
N GLY A 358 10.03 0.72 -7.26
CA GLY A 358 9.28 0.18 -6.13
C GLY A 358 9.55 0.93 -4.82
N HIS A 359 8.50 1.17 -4.07
CA HIS A 359 8.54 1.92 -2.81
C HIS A 359 8.08 1.04 -1.65
N ALA A 360 8.71 1.22 -0.49
CA ALA A 360 8.23 0.63 0.74
C ALA A 360 8.64 1.44 1.98
N ILE A 361 7.71 1.55 2.91
CA ILE A 361 7.94 2.20 4.20
C ILE A 361 7.75 1.12 5.27
N VAL A 362 8.85 0.76 5.94
CA VAL A 362 8.87 -0.33 6.91
C VAL A 362 9.30 0.19 8.27
N SER A 363 8.44 0.09 9.26
CA SER A 363 8.76 0.40 10.66
C SER A 363 9.14 -0.86 11.41
N ILE A 364 10.16 -0.78 12.25
CA ILE A 364 10.50 -1.77 13.27
C ILE A 364 10.05 -1.19 14.62
N GLY A 365 9.00 -1.76 15.18
CA GLY A 365 8.24 -1.20 16.30
C GLY A 365 7.04 -0.38 15.85
N ASN A 366 6.05 -0.23 16.72
CA ASN A 366 4.83 0.52 16.44
C ASN A 366 5.04 2.03 16.60
N PRO A 367 4.99 2.84 15.53
CA PRO A 367 5.20 4.28 15.62
C PRO A 367 4.06 5.01 16.35
N ASP A 368 2.83 4.45 16.36
CA ASP A 368 1.68 5.07 17.02
C ASP A 368 1.78 5.08 18.53
N THR A 369 2.62 4.20 19.12
CA THR A 369 2.76 4.05 20.56
C THR A 369 4.20 4.25 21.04
N ALA A 370 5.13 4.51 20.12
CA ALA A 370 6.53 4.72 20.47
C ALA A 370 6.75 6.11 21.09
N ASP A 371 7.63 6.18 22.11
CA ASP A 371 8.11 7.43 22.69
C ASP A 371 9.06 8.18 21.75
N ASN A 372 9.84 7.43 20.96
CA ASN A 372 10.75 7.97 19.95
C ASN A 372 10.50 7.31 18.60
N VAL A 373 10.47 8.10 17.54
CA VAL A 373 10.40 7.61 16.16
C VAL A 373 11.58 8.17 15.38
N VAL A 374 12.33 7.30 14.70
CA VAL A 374 13.36 7.73 13.75
C VAL A 374 12.97 7.31 12.34
N THR A 375 12.83 8.29 11.47
CA THR A 375 12.57 8.08 10.04
C THR A 375 13.90 8.16 9.29
N TYR A 376 14.38 7.02 8.82
CA TYR A 376 15.59 6.87 8.03
C TYR A 376 15.28 6.97 6.54
N VAL A 377 15.87 7.94 5.86
CA VAL A 377 15.77 8.17 4.42
C VAL A 377 17.05 7.66 3.75
N PRO A 378 17.00 6.56 2.98
CA PRO A 378 18.15 6.02 2.27
C PRO A 378 18.52 6.91 1.08
N GLY A 379 19.77 6.77 0.60
CA GLY A 379 20.32 7.58 -0.49
C GLY A 379 20.36 6.90 -1.84
N THR A 380 21.34 7.31 -2.65
CA THR A 380 21.58 6.81 -4.02
C THR A 380 21.62 5.28 -4.10
N PHE A 381 21.03 4.71 -5.15
CA PHE A 381 20.85 3.27 -5.42
C PHE A 381 19.78 2.59 -4.56
N ALA A 382 19.12 3.29 -3.65
CA ALA A 382 17.99 2.71 -2.91
C ALA A 382 16.84 2.39 -3.88
N LYS A 383 16.29 1.21 -3.73
CA LYS A 383 15.12 0.69 -4.48
C LYS A 383 14.56 -0.54 -3.77
N LEU A 384 13.34 -0.91 -4.10
CA LEU A 384 12.67 -2.06 -3.49
C LEU A 384 13.52 -3.34 -3.56
N GLU A 385 14.15 -3.64 -4.70
CA GLU A 385 15.02 -4.83 -4.89
C GLU A 385 16.14 -4.94 -3.83
N SER A 386 16.65 -3.80 -3.32
CA SER A 386 17.79 -3.75 -2.39
C SER A 386 17.39 -3.37 -0.95
N ILE A 387 16.12 -3.24 -0.65
CA ILE A 387 15.59 -2.71 0.63
C ILE A 387 16.01 -3.52 1.87
N ASP A 388 16.40 -4.80 1.69
CA ASP A 388 16.86 -5.68 2.79
C ASP A 388 17.96 -5.03 3.64
N GLY A 389 18.92 -4.38 2.96
CA GLY A 389 20.03 -3.67 3.62
C GLY A 389 19.56 -2.49 4.47
N ASP A 390 18.59 -1.74 3.97
CA ASP A 390 18.05 -0.56 4.67
C ASP A 390 17.15 -0.96 5.84
N ILE A 391 16.34 -2.01 5.69
CA ILE A 391 15.56 -2.57 6.82
C ILE A 391 16.51 -3.04 7.92
N ARG A 392 17.61 -3.72 7.56
CA ARG A 392 18.61 -4.15 8.56
C ARG A 392 19.24 -2.98 9.31
N ARG A 393 19.48 -1.85 8.64
CA ARG A 393 19.97 -0.62 9.28
C ARG A 393 18.98 -0.09 10.30
N ALA A 394 17.70 -0.06 9.96
CA ALA A 394 16.64 0.33 10.88
C ALA A 394 16.54 -0.63 12.08
N GLU A 395 16.63 -1.95 11.86
CA GLU A 395 16.68 -2.96 12.93
C GLU A 395 17.84 -2.73 13.90
N LEU A 396 19.04 -2.49 13.36
CA LEU A 396 20.22 -2.22 14.19
C LEU A 396 20.06 -0.95 15.03
N LEU A 397 19.47 0.10 14.45
CA LEU A 397 19.25 1.36 15.15
C LEU A 397 18.21 1.21 16.25
N GLN A 398 17.10 0.52 15.98
CA GLN A 398 16.06 0.20 16.95
C GLN A 398 16.64 -0.63 18.12
N ASP A 399 17.40 -1.69 17.82
CA ASP A 399 18.07 -2.53 18.81
C ASP A 399 19.04 -1.73 19.68
N GLN A 400 19.77 -0.79 19.10
CA GLN A 400 20.72 0.03 19.84
C GLN A 400 19.99 1.10 20.68
N ALA A 401 18.91 1.69 20.17
CA ALA A 401 18.10 2.66 20.90
C ALA A 401 17.46 2.04 22.16
N GLU A 402 16.90 0.83 22.04
CA GLU A 402 16.37 0.08 23.20
C GLU A 402 17.46 -0.24 24.25
N ARG A 403 18.71 -0.51 23.82
CA ARG A 403 19.83 -0.71 24.76
C ARG A 403 20.29 0.58 25.43
N THR A 404 20.17 1.69 24.71
CA THR A 404 20.57 3.03 25.18
C THR A 404 19.58 3.56 26.21
N ASP A 405 18.29 3.48 25.92
CA ASP A 405 17.22 3.83 26.88
C ASP A 405 16.13 2.75 26.90
N PRO A 406 16.27 1.74 27.77
CA PRO A 406 15.28 0.68 27.91
C PRO A 406 13.95 1.13 28.53
N SER A 407 13.86 2.36 29.02
CA SER A 407 12.65 2.90 29.67
C SER A 407 11.69 3.52 28.66
N ARG A 408 12.14 3.76 27.42
CA ARG A 408 11.36 4.36 26.34
C ARG A 408 11.36 3.45 25.12
N SER A 409 10.19 3.35 24.51
CA SER A 409 10.03 2.62 23.27
C SER A 409 10.55 3.43 22.07
N THR A 410 11.16 2.75 21.12
CA THR A 410 11.64 3.38 19.87
C THR A 410 11.13 2.61 18.67
N ALA A 411 10.50 3.31 17.72
CA ALA A 411 10.23 2.79 16.39
C ALA A 411 11.26 3.35 15.40
N SER A 412 11.85 2.47 14.59
CA SER A 412 12.82 2.85 13.55
C SER A 412 12.27 2.50 12.17
N ILE A 413 12.10 3.51 11.33
CA ILE A 413 11.39 3.44 10.06
C ILE A 413 12.38 3.61 8.91
N VAL A 414 12.37 2.68 7.96
CA VAL A 414 12.92 2.91 6.62
C VAL A 414 11.86 3.60 5.79
N TRP A 415 12.15 4.80 5.33
CA TRP A 415 11.28 5.53 4.42
C TRP A 415 11.86 5.52 3.00
N LEU A 416 11.49 4.53 2.20
CA LEU A 416 11.76 4.48 0.76
C LEU A 416 10.47 4.84 0.01
N GLY A 417 10.06 6.10 0.12
CA GLY A 417 8.85 6.65 -0.50
C GLY A 417 9.17 7.53 -1.73
N TYR A 418 10.33 7.30 -2.37
CA TYR A 418 10.75 8.05 -3.55
C TYR A 418 11.65 7.22 -4.46
N ASP A 419 11.71 7.58 -5.74
CA ASP A 419 12.67 7.02 -6.70
C ASP A 419 14.06 7.63 -6.45
N ALA A 420 14.92 6.93 -5.75
CA ALA A 420 16.27 7.43 -5.46
C ALA A 420 17.14 7.48 -6.72
N PRO A 421 18.13 8.41 -6.78
CA PRO A 421 19.10 8.46 -7.88
C PRO A 421 19.80 7.11 -8.09
N GLN A 422 19.98 6.70 -9.34
CA GLN A 422 20.64 5.43 -9.66
C GLN A 422 22.06 5.61 -10.21
N SER A 423 22.61 6.83 -10.13
CA SER A 423 23.97 7.17 -10.52
C SER A 423 24.53 8.27 -9.61
N ILE A 424 25.76 8.13 -9.16
CA ILE A 424 26.46 9.16 -8.35
C ILE A 424 26.88 10.34 -9.22
N MET A 425 27.34 10.08 -10.44
CA MET A 425 27.97 11.11 -11.27
C MET A 425 27.01 11.97 -12.08
N THR A 426 25.83 11.44 -12.39
CA THR A 426 24.85 12.14 -13.21
C THR A 426 23.62 12.51 -12.39
N ASP A 427 23.03 11.54 -11.70
CA ASP A 427 21.74 11.71 -11.07
C ASP A 427 21.87 12.37 -9.67
N ALA A 428 22.77 11.88 -8.83
CA ALA A 428 22.90 12.38 -7.46
C ALA A 428 23.44 13.83 -7.37
N THR A 429 23.83 14.43 -8.49
CA THR A 429 24.19 15.86 -8.58
C THR A 429 22.99 16.77 -8.85
N GLU A 430 21.84 16.21 -9.17
CA GLU A 430 20.59 16.95 -9.41
C GLU A 430 19.69 16.90 -8.17
N THR A 431 18.84 17.90 -7.98
CA THR A 431 17.89 17.99 -6.85
C THR A 431 16.56 17.34 -7.15
N LYS A 432 16.28 16.99 -8.39
CA LYS A 432 14.97 16.57 -8.86
C LYS A 432 14.29 15.51 -7.97
N TRP A 433 15.03 14.46 -7.60
CA TRP A 433 14.48 13.37 -6.77
C TRP A 433 14.20 13.81 -5.33
N ALA A 434 15.00 14.76 -4.81
CA ALA A 434 14.74 15.35 -3.51
C ALA A 434 13.54 16.31 -3.58
N ASP A 435 13.42 17.08 -4.65
CA ASP A 435 12.28 17.98 -4.88
C ASP A 435 10.94 17.20 -4.96
N GLU A 436 10.94 16.03 -5.63
CA GLU A 436 9.78 15.14 -5.75
C GLU A 436 9.45 14.41 -4.43
N ALA A 437 10.43 14.20 -3.55
CA ALA A 437 10.30 13.48 -2.29
C ALA A 437 9.79 14.34 -1.11
N GLN A 438 9.89 15.67 -1.20
CA GLN A 438 9.61 16.60 -0.08
C GLN A 438 8.19 16.50 0.47
N GLU A 439 7.18 16.62 -0.41
CA GLU A 439 5.78 16.58 0.00
C GLU A 439 5.40 15.20 0.57
N PRO A 440 5.73 14.06 -0.08
CA PRO A 440 5.50 12.74 0.51
C PRO A 440 6.17 12.54 1.87
N LEU A 441 7.42 12.96 2.05
CA LEU A 441 8.12 12.83 3.33
C LEU A 441 7.51 13.73 4.41
N SER A 442 7.15 14.97 4.06
CA SER A 442 6.47 15.89 4.96
C SER A 442 5.14 15.33 5.44
N ASN A 443 4.31 14.83 4.53
CA ASN A 443 3.02 14.22 4.86
C ASN A 443 3.21 12.99 5.76
N PHE A 444 4.21 12.16 5.46
CA PHE A 444 4.52 11.00 6.29
C PHE A 444 4.89 11.39 7.72
N VAL A 445 5.79 12.37 7.91
CA VAL A 445 6.22 12.84 9.25
C VAL A 445 5.06 13.45 10.03
N HIS A 446 4.21 14.26 9.39
CA HIS A 446 2.96 14.76 9.99
C HIS A 446 2.00 13.62 10.31
N GLY A 447 1.94 12.59 9.46
CA GLY A 447 1.10 11.42 9.66
C GLY A 447 1.48 10.60 10.88
N ILE A 448 2.77 10.45 11.17
CA ILE A 448 3.27 9.82 12.40
C ILE A 448 2.83 10.63 13.63
N GLN A 449 2.97 11.96 13.58
CA GLN A 449 2.53 12.86 14.67
C GLN A 449 1.04 12.72 14.95
N GLU A 450 0.22 12.68 13.91
CA GLU A 450 -1.23 12.57 14.02
C GLU A 450 -1.66 11.20 14.57
N ALA A 451 -1.09 10.10 14.07
CA ALA A 451 -1.43 8.75 14.49
C ALA A 451 -0.97 8.45 15.94
N ASN A 452 0.16 8.99 16.35
CA ASN A 452 0.70 8.84 17.72
C ASN A 452 -0.04 9.69 18.77
N GLY A 453 -0.80 10.70 18.34
CA GLY A 453 -1.53 11.60 19.22
C GLY A 453 -0.72 12.80 19.74
N GLY A 454 0.48 13.03 19.21
CA GLY A 454 1.18 14.31 19.33
C GLY A 454 2.24 14.42 20.43
N GLU A 455 2.60 13.34 21.10
CA GLU A 455 3.64 13.35 22.16
C GLU A 455 4.95 12.64 21.76
N VAL A 456 5.09 12.19 20.52
CA VAL A 456 6.24 11.44 20.02
C VAL A 456 7.43 12.34 19.73
N LYS A 457 8.64 11.92 20.11
CA LYS A 457 9.89 12.54 19.64
C LYS A 457 10.26 12.02 18.27
N GLN A 458 10.29 12.90 17.27
CA GLN A 458 10.64 12.53 15.90
C GLN A 458 12.06 12.95 15.54
N THR A 459 12.83 12.00 14.99
CA THR A 459 14.18 12.23 14.43
C THR A 459 14.16 11.89 12.96
N LEU A 460 14.60 12.82 12.12
CA LEU A 460 14.77 12.59 10.69
C LEU A 460 16.24 12.29 10.40
N LEU A 461 16.54 11.07 9.90
CA LEU A 461 17.89 10.59 9.61
C LEU A 461 18.07 10.44 8.10
N GLY A 462 18.88 11.30 7.50
CA GLY A 462 19.26 11.21 6.09
C GLY A 462 20.65 10.57 5.91
N HIS A 463 20.77 9.61 5.02
CA HIS A 463 22.03 9.03 4.61
C HIS A 463 22.33 9.33 3.15
N SER A 464 23.54 9.79 2.87
CA SER A 464 23.93 10.10 1.49
C SER A 464 22.96 11.10 0.85
N TYR A 465 22.46 10.84 -0.35
CA TYR A 465 21.42 11.66 -1.00
C TYR A 465 20.14 11.83 -0.16
N GLY A 466 19.83 10.86 0.70
CA GLY A 466 18.69 10.98 1.63
C GLY A 466 18.83 12.13 2.62
N SER A 467 20.05 12.64 2.87
CA SER A 467 20.26 13.85 3.67
C SER A 467 19.84 15.12 2.93
N LEU A 468 19.96 15.16 1.60
CA LEU A 468 19.42 16.25 0.79
C LEU A 468 17.88 16.24 0.83
N VAL A 469 17.26 15.06 0.70
CA VAL A 469 15.80 14.90 0.84
C VAL A 469 15.33 15.43 2.20
N ALA A 470 15.96 14.96 3.28
CA ALA A 470 15.65 15.39 4.64
C ALA A 470 15.85 16.91 4.84
N GLY A 471 16.97 17.44 4.33
CA GLY A 471 17.31 18.87 4.44
C GLY A 471 16.32 19.76 3.70
N GLN A 472 15.98 19.44 2.47
CA GLN A 472 15.01 20.18 1.68
C GLN A 472 13.60 20.11 2.31
N THR A 473 13.20 18.93 2.81
CA THR A 473 11.91 18.77 3.50
C THR A 473 11.84 19.68 4.74
N LEU A 474 12.89 19.73 5.55
CA LEU A 474 12.97 20.64 6.71
C LEU A 474 12.98 22.11 6.32
N ARG A 475 13.74 22.48 5.28
CA ARG A 475 13.83 23.85 4.78
C ARG A 475 12.48 24.41 4.32
N ASP A 476 11.72 23.58 3.60
CA ASP A 476 10.51 24.02 2.90
C ASP A 476 9.23 23.87 3.74
N ASN A 477 9.31 23.21 4.91
CA ASN A 477 8.19 23.00 5.83
C ASN A 477 8.49 23.58 7.22
N LEU A 478 7.89 24.75 7.51
CA LEU A 478 8.14 25.52 8.74
C LEU A 478 7.63 24.86 10.03
N ASP A 479 6.63 23.99 9.90
CA ASP A 479 5.89 23.35 11.00
C ASP A 479 6.09 21.83 11.04
N LEU A 480 7.13 21.32 10.35
CA LEU A 480 7.42 19.89 10.35
C LEU A 480 7.76 19.42 11.78
N PRO A 481 7.02 18.44 12.33
CA PRO A 481 7.19 18.02 13.73
C PRO A 481 8.41 17.11 13.90
N VAL A 482 9.60 17.69 13.75
CA VAL A 482 10.90 17.00 13.87
C VAL A 482 11.70 17.66 15.00
N ASP A 483 12.09 16.85 16.00
CA ASP A 483 12.90 17.30 17.13
C ASP A 483 14.40 17.30 16.82
N ASN A 484 14.88 16.31 16.06
CA ASN A 484 16.29 16.20 15.66
C ASN A 484 16.41 15.83 14.19
N ALA A 485 17.44 16.36 13.54
CA ALA A 485 17.87 15.93 12.22
C ALA A 485 19.29 15.37 12.29
N ILE A 486 19.53 14.22 11.63
CA ILE A 486 20.83 13.59 11.57
C ILE A 486 21.22 13.38 10.10
N MET A 487 22.39 13.87 9.73
CA MET A 487 22.92 13.80 8.36
C MET A 487 24.22 13.01 8.35
N VAL A 488 24.24 11.82 7.73
CA VAL A 488 25.45 10.97 7.68
C VAL A 488 25.89 10.75 6.24
N GLY A 489 27.19 10.94 5.99
CA GLY A 489 27.76 10.80 4.64
C GLY A 489 27.07 11.69 3.61
N SER A 490 26.82 12.93 3.98
CA SER A 490 25.96 13.87 3.23
C SER A 490 26.70 14.54 2.06
N PRO A 491 26.06 14.65 0.85
CA PRO A 491 26.56 15.47 -0.25
C PRO A 491 26.11 16.95 -0.13
N GLY A 492 25.64 17.37 1.04
CA GLY A 492 24.95 18.65 1.29
C GLY A 492 23.44 18.44 1.53
N VAL A 493 22.82 19.42 2.15
CA VAL A 493 21.42 19.34 2.62
C VAL A 493 20.51 20.39 1.98
N GLY A 494 21.00 21.06 0.93
CA GLY A 494 20.23 22.07 0.19
C GLY A 494 20.15 23.43 0.86
N VAL A 495 20.94 23.68 1.92
CA VAL A 495 21.11 24.96 2.60
C VAL A 495 22.58 25.17 3.00
N ASP A 496 22.96 26.41 3.26
CA ASP A 496 24.32 26.76 3.65
C ASP A 496 24.54 26.76 5.17
N HIS A 497 23.47 26.86 5.96
CA HIS A 497 23.59 26.87 7.42
C HIS A 497 22.50 26.03 8.10
N ALA A 498 22.83 25.34 9.19
CA ALA A 498 21.89 24.53 9.98
C ALA A 498 20.65 25.32 10.47
N LYS A 499 20.80 26.60 10.78
CA LYS A 499 19.69 27.50 11.18
C LYS A 499 18.61 27.69 10.11
N ASP A 500 18.92 27.38 8.84
CA ASP A 500 18.00 27.52 7.71
C ASP A 500 17.13 26.27 7.49
N LEU A 501 17.27 25.26 8.36
CA LEU A 501 16.50 24.00 8.35
C LEU A 501 15.21 24.02 9.19
N ASN A 502 14.78 25.19 9.65
CA ASN A 502 13.54 25.39 10.43
C ASN A 502 13.45 24.58 11.75
N ILE A 503 14.59 24.04 12.22
CA ILE A 503 14.74 23.47 13.58
C ILE A 503 15.95 24.14 14.25
N PRO A 504 16.07 24.10 15.59
CA PRO A 504 17.23 24.66 16.27
C PRO A 504 18.54 24.06 15.76
N ALA A 505 19.54 24.90 15.45
CA ALA A 505 20.81 24.43 14.89
C ALA A 505 21.54 23.39 15.79
N ASP A 506 21.32 23.46 17.10
CA ASP A 506 21.84 22.51 18.07
C ASP A 506 21.05 21.17 18.14
N HIS A 507 20.02 21.03 17.32
CA HIS A 507 19.29 19.80 17.05
C HIS A 507 19.61 19.20 15.66
N VAL A 508 20.49 19.86 14.91
CA VAL A 508 21.01 19.34 13.63
C VAL A 508 22.37 18.70 13.86
N TRP A 509 22.46 17.42 13.56
CA TRP A 509 23.62 16.58 13.80
C TRP A 509 24.20 16.08 12.47
N ALA A 510 25.52 16.07 12.33
CA ALA A 510 26.17 15.56 11.15
C ALA A 510 27.38 14.69 11.48
N ALA A 511 27.68 13.75 10.61
CA ALA A 511 28.94 12.99 10.64
C ALA A 511 29.31 12.49 9.24
N THR A 512 30.61 12.61 8.90
CA THR A 512 31.17 12.06 7.67
C THR A 512 32.50 11.39 8.00
N ALA A 513 32.67 10.13 7.57
CA ALA A 513 33.90 9.39 7.78
C ALA A 513 35.02 9.96 6.88
N LYS A 514 36.24 10.05 7.40
CA LYS A 514 37.36 10.65 6.67
C LYS A 514 37.65 9.98 5.30
N ASN A 515 37.47 8.66 5.24
CA ASN A 515 37.70 7.88 4.02
C ASN A 515 36.44 7.69 3.19
N ASP A 516 35.34 8.39 3.52
CA ASP A 516 34.13 8.39 2.71
C ASP A 516 34.38 9.20 1.42
N LEU A 517 34.17 8.58 0.27
CA LEU A 517 34.36 9.23 -1.03
C LEU A 517 33.44 10.40 -1.27
N ILE A 518 32.38 10.56 -0.47
CA ILE A 518 31.48 11.73 -0.55
C ILE A 518 32.24 13.02 -0.30
N ASN A 519 33.33 12.99 0.51
CA ASN A 519 34.21 14.13 0.75
C ASN A 519 34.99 14.60 -0.50
N LEU A 520 35.03 13.78 -1.56
CA LEU A 520 35.67 14.08 -2.83
C LEU A 520 34.66 14.48 -3.91
N ALA A 521 33.38 14.53 -3.57
CA ALA A 521 32.33 14.93 -4.51
C ALA A 521 32.50 16.43 -4.86
N PRO A 522 32.88 16.77 -6.11
CA PRO A 522 33.08 18.16 -6.48
C PRO A 522 31.74 18.89 -6.49
N PRO A 523 31.77 20.22 -6.27
CA PRO A 523 30.58 21.04 -6.54
C PRO A 523 30.12 20.86 -8.00
N PRO A 524 28.84 21.11 -8.31
CA PRO A 524 28.29 20.88 -9.64
C PRO A 524 29.14 21.57 -10.72
N ALA A 525 29.55 20.80 -11.74
CA ALA A 525 30.36 21.34 -12.82
C ALA A 525 29.55 22.37 -13.64
N GLY A 526 29.74 23.65 -13.35
CA GLY A 526 29.18 24.73 -14.17
C GLY A 526 29.77 24.74 -15.58
N PRO A 527 29.14 25.45 -16.54
CA PRO A 527 29.56 25.49 -17.94
C PRO A 527 31.01 26.01 -18.16
N LEU A 528 31.62 26.60 -17.13
CA LEU A 528 33.00 27.10 -17.17
C LEU A 528 34.05 26.10 -16.66
N ALA A 529 33.63 25.03 -15.97
CA ALA A 529 34.53 24.02 -15.40
C ALA A 529 35.48 23.35 -16.44
N PRO A 530 35.02 23.03 -17.67
CA PRO A 530 35.92 22.47 -18.70
C PRO A 530 36.97 23.46 -19.25
N LEU A 531 36.74 24.76 -19.07
CA LEU A 531 37.61 25.80 -19.64
C LEU A 531 38.78 26.17 -18.72
N ASN A 532 38.60 26.14 -17.43
CA ASN A 532 39.64 26.35 -16.42
C ASN A 532 39.25 25.68 -15.09
N PRO A 533 39.57 24.39 -14.89
CA PRO A 533 39.22 23.65 -13.69
C PRO A 533 39.78 24.25 -12.39
N GLU A 534 41.02 24.77 -12.42
CA GLU A 534 41.69 25.35 -11.24
C GLU A 534 40.97 26.65 -10.80
N ALA A 535 40.73 27.58 -11.74
CA ALA A 535 40.01 28.81 -11.44
C ALA A 535 38.53 28.52 -11.10
N TYR A 536 37.96 27.44 -11.59
CA TYR A 536 36.59 27.01 -11.21
C TYR A 536 36.57 26.54 -9.77
N MET A 537 37.54 25.73 -9.33
CA MET A 537 37.65 25.28 -7.93
C MET A 537 37.97 26.42 -6.95
N GLU A 538 38.68 27.46 -7.38
CA GLU A 538 38.95 28.68 -6.58
C GLU A 538 37.70 29.57 -6.36
N LEU A 539 36.63 29.36 -7.13
CA LEU A 539 35.35 30.08 -6.96
C LEU A 539 34.48 29.49 -5.87
N PHE A 540 34.77 28.30 -5.39
CA PHE A 540 34.05 27.64 -4.29
C PHE A 540 34.90 27.71 -3.02
N ASP A 541 34.24 27.97 -1.92
CA ASP A 541 34.83 27.87 -0.59
C ASP A 541 35.26 26.41 -0.34
N ASP A 542 36.29 26.20 0.44
CA ASP A 542 36.84 24.86 0.79
C ASP A 542 35.75 23.97 1.48
N HIS A 543 34.62 24.53 1.91
CA HIS A 543 33.52 23.87 2.60
C HIS A 543 32.28 23.63 1.71
N SER A 544 32.30 24.04 0.45
CA SER A 544 31.17 23.82 -0.47
C SER A 544 31.25 22.44 -1.13
N ILE A 545 30.17 21.68 -1.05
CA ILE A 545 29.98 20.38 -1.69
C ILE A 545 28.79 20.42 -2.66
N VAL A 546 28.37 19.28 -3.20
CA VAL A 546 27.42 19.20 -4.34
C VAL A 546 26.13 19.97 -4.09
N HIS A 547 25.58 19.93 -2.86
CA HIS A 547 24.27 20.51 -2.52
C HIS A 547 24.33 21.51 -1.35
N GLY A 548 25.32 22.42 -1.37
CA GLY A 548 25.49 23.46 -0.36
C GLY A 548 26.73 23.25 0.51
N THR A 549 26.73 23.89 1.69
CA THR A 549 27.85 23.77 2.65
C THR A 549 27.88 22.38 3.28
N ASP A 550 29.11 21.85 3.49
CA ASP A 550 29.32 20.54 4.14
C ASP A 550 28.75 20.57 5.57
N PRO A 551 27.78 19.68 5.89
CA PRO A 551 27.15 19.66 7.22
C PRO A 551 28.09 19.37 8.39
N VAL A 552 29.30 18.84 8.16
CA VAL A 552 30.31 18.63 9.22
C VAL A 552 31.28 19.80 9.36
N SER A 553 31.15 20.86 8.54
CA SER A 553 31.97 22.06 8.68
C SER A 553 31.50 22.97 9.81
N ASP A 554 32.44 23.72 10.43
CA ASP A 554 32.10 24.73 11.45
C ASP A 554 31.21 25.83 10.86
N GLU A 555 31.31 26.12 9.56
CA GLU A 555 30.54 27.14 8.85
C GLU A 555 29.07 26.79 8.73
N PHE A 556 28.74 25.50 8.57
CA PHE A 556 27.35 25.03 8.56
C PHE A 556 26.66 25.29 9.91
N GLY A 557 27.38 25.16 11.02
CA GLY A 557 26.91 25.55 12.35
C GLY A 557 25.98 24.55 13.02
N GLY A 558 25.91 23.32 12.52
CA GLY A 558 25.29 22.17 13.19
C GLY A 558 26.21 21.54 14.25
N ARG A 559 25.78 20.46 14.87
CA ARG A 559 26.59 19.64 15.79
C ARG A 559 27.22 18.47 15.03
N VAL A 560 28.51 18.28 15.24
CA VAL A 560 29.23 17.16 14.63
C VAL A 560 29.52 16.10 15.69
N PHE A 561 29.35 14.83 15.34
CA PHE A 561 29.71 13.71 16.20
C PHE A 561 30.78 12.82 15.54
N ASP A 562 31.63 12.23 16.37
CA ASP A 562 32.76 11.46 15.93
C ASP A 562 32.37 10.10 15.35
N VAL A 563 32.94 9.80 14.19
CA VAL A 563 32.89 8.48 13.55
C VAL A 563 34.31 7.98 13.24
N PRO A 564 34.56 6.66 13.17
CA PRO A 564 35.84 6.13 12.68
C PRO A 564 36.16 6.65 11.30
N ASP A 565 37.49 6.69 10.96
CA ASP A 565 37.94 7.12 9.64
C ASP A 565 37.31 6.33 8.47
N GLY A 566 36.84 5.13 8.75
CA GLY A 566 36.25 4.23 7.77
C GLY A 566 37.33 3.46 6.98
N LYS A 567 36.91 2.41 6.28
CA LYS A 567 37.81 1.63 5.42
C LYS A 567 38.21 2.44 4.20
N LEU A 568 39.45 2.27 3.76
CA LEU A 568 39.93 2.88 2.51
C LEU A 568 39.16 2.30 1.30
N PRO A 569 38.92 3.12 0.27
CA PRO A 569 38.35 2.65 -0.98
C PRO A 569 39.15 1.50 -1.57
N GLY A 570 38.43 0.44 -1.99
CA GLY A 570 39.02 -0.72 -2.68
C GLY A 570 38.73 -0.68 -4.18
N ALA A 571 38.98 -1.79 -4.87
CA ALA A 571 38.64 -1.95 -6.29
C ALA A 571 37.27 -2.61 -6.47
N GLY A 572 36.53 -2.23 -7.50
CA GLY A 572 35.24 -2.85 -7.82
C GLY A 572 34.13 -2.44 -6.85
N TRP A 573 33.36 -3.42 -6.34
CA TRP A 573 32.20 -3.21 -5.45
C TRP A 573 32.56 -2.62 -4.08
N GLU A 574 33.83 -2.61 -3.71
CA GLU A 574 34.36 -2.01 -2.46
C GLU A 574 34.76 -0.54 -2.64
N MET A 575 34.26 0.16 -3.63
CA MET A 575 34.68 1.56 -3.90
C MET A 575 34.27 2.52 -2.75
N MET A 576 33.18 2.26 -2.02
CA MET A 576 32.68 3.15 -0.96
C MET A 576 32.45 2.42 0.37
N PRO A 577 33.42 1.65 0.92
CA PRO A 577 33.16 0.89 2.14
C PRO A 577 32.91 1.77 3.36
N ALA A 578 33.56 2.93 3.48
CA ALA A 578 33.36 3.89 4.56
C ALA A 578 31.93 4.48 4.56
N HIS A 579 31.35 4.68 3.39
CA HIS A 579 30.00 5.25 3.20
C HIS A 579 28.86 4.42 3.80
N SER A 580 29.10 3.14 4.11
CA SER A 580 28.14 2.24 4.73
C SER A 580 28.41 1.94 6.20
N GLN A 581 29.47 2.49 6.82
CA GLN A 581 29.90 2.13 8.16
C GLN A 581 29.25 2.92 9.30
N TYR A 582 28.30 3.81 9.01
CA TYR A 582 27.57 4.58 10.01
C TYR A 582 26.65 3.73 10.91
N TRP A 583 26.36 2.50 10.53
CA TRP A 583 25.60 1.51 11.33
C TRP A 583 26.48 0.50 12.06
N GLU A 584 27.81 0.75 12.14
CA GLU A 584 28.73 -0.05 12.94
C GLU A 584 28.86 0.52 14.36
N GLU A 585 29.37 -0.25 15.28
CA GLU A 585 29.45 -0.04 16.74
C GLU A 585 29.39 1.41 17.29
N LYS A 586 30.42 2.25 17.04
CA LYS A 586 30.50 3.60 17.65
C LYS A 586 29.51 4.58 17.01
N PRO A 587 29.46 4.73 15.67
CA PRO A 587 28.45 5.59 15.03
C PRO A 587 27.02 5.21 15.38
N LEU A 588 26.70 3.91 15.40
CA LEU A 588 25.37 3.42 15.73
C LEU A 588 24.95 3.82 17.17
N ARG A 589 25.89 3.81 18.13
CA ARG A 589 25.60 4.29 19.50
C ARG A 589 25.31 5.78 19.51
N SER A 590 26.07 6.57 18.77
CA SER A 590 25.83 8.03 18.64
C SER A 590 24.46 8.32 18.03
N LEU A 591 24.08 7.62 16.95
CA LEU A 591 22.76 7.72 16.37
C LEU A 591 21.65 7.39 17.40
N ALA A 592 21.78 6.28 18.09
CA ALA A 592 20.81 5.86 19.11
C ALA A 592 20.72 6.85 20.29
N ASN A 593 21.86 7.40 20.74
CA ASN A 593 21.86 8.43 21.80
C ASN A 593 21.07 9.67 21.37
N ILE A 594 21.27 10.18 20.14
CA ILE A 594 20.55 11.35 19.62
C ILE A 594 19.04 11.03 19.54
N VAL A 595 18.68 9.89 18.97
CA VAL A 595 17.27 9.45 18.83
C VAL A 595 16.56 9.38 20.19
N THR A 596 17.24 8.89 21.24
CA THR A 596 16.69 8.80 22.58
C THR A 596 16.79 10.10 23.39
N GLY A 597 17.33 11.18 22.80
CA GLY A 597 17.45 12.51 23.41
C GLY A 597 18.72 12.70 24.27
N GLY A 598 19.72 11.83 24.12
CA GLY A 598 21.04 11.95 24.74
C GLY A 598 22.04 12.72 23.87
N GLN A 599 23.31 12.70 24.28
CA GLN A 599 24.43 13.24 23.52
C GLN A 599 25.22 12.07 22.89
N PRO A 600 25.77 12.24 21.67
CA PRO A 600 26.50 11.18 20.95
C PRO A 600 27.76 10.71 21.65
#